data_8902836759c4205331d284758a6e507f
#
_entry.id   8902836759c4205331d284758a6e507f
#
_cell.length_a   1.000
_cell.length_b   1.000
_cell.length_c   1.000
_cell.angle_alpha   90.00
_cell.angle_beta   90.00
_cell.angle_gamma   90.00
#
_symmetry.space_group_name_H-M   'P 1'
#
loop_
_entity.id
_entity.type
_entity.pdbx_description
1 polymer ?
#
loop_
_entity_poly.entity_id
_entity_poly.type
_entity_poly.pdbx_seq_one_letter_code
_entity_poly.pdbx_strand_id
1 'polypeptide(L)'
;FFSSRRRHTRFRNVTGVQTCALPICQIRLRDLGGIIVLDFIDMEEKKNRQKVLQAVEAELKKDRSPSKALQVSDFGLIIITRKRVKQSLERVMTEPCPYCSGTGTIKSTSTICYEILSEVKKIGVDLNGHRLLLRVNPEIARALKEEEREVMRDLTTALGKDVTLKADFQLHHEQFDVMAL
;
A
#
# COMPACT_ATOMS: atom_id res chain seq x y z
N PHE A 1 -1.26 -6.79 -1.92
CA PHE A 1 -1.50 -7.66 -0.75
C PHE A 1 -2.93 -8.17 -0.82
N PHE A 2 -3.15 -9.35 -1.39
CA PHE A 2 -4.42 -10.04 -1.25
C PHE A 2 -4.37 -10.89 0.03
N SER A 3 -4.93 -10.38 1.13
CA SER A 3 -5.26 -11.20 2.28
C SER A 3 -6.38 -12.17 1.90
N SER A 4 -6.01 -13.37 1.48
CA SER A 4 -6.94 -14.48 1.33
C SER A 4 -7.41 -14.88 2.73
N ARG A 5 -8.63 -14.49 3.13
CA ARG A 5 -9.33 -15.12 4.25
C ARG A 5 -9.41 -16.61 3.95
N ARG A 6 -8.66 -17.41 4.70
CA ARG A 6 -8.69 -18.87 4.66
C ARG A 6 -10.09 -19.34 4.98
N ARG A 7 -10.92 -19.59 4.00
CA ARG A 7 -12.03 -20.53 4.16
C ARG A 7 -11.43 -21.91 4.12
N HIS A 8 -11.33 -22.56 5.29
CA HIS A 8 -11.06 -23.98 5.39
C HIS A 8 -12.23 -24.76 4.78
N THR A 9 -12.23 -24.90 3.48
CA THR A 9 -12.99 -25.97 2.82
C THR A 9 -12.14 -27.22 2.98
N ARG A 10 -12.59 -28.13 3.85
CA ARG A 10 -12.06 -29.49 3.92
C ARG A 10 -12.33 -30.19 2.60
N PHE A 11 -11.46 -30.03 1.63
CA PHE A 11 -11.38 -30.93 0.49
C PHE A 11 -10.59 -32.16 0.93
N ARG A 12 -11.31 -33.22 1.30
CA ARG A 12 -10.73 -34.58 1.35
C ARG A 12 -10.23 -34.89 -0.06
N ASN A 13 -8.95 -35.23 -0.19
CA ASN A 13 -8.29 -35.72 -1.41
C ASN A 13 -8.04 -34.72 -2.56
N VAL A 14 -7.65 -33.49 -2.28
CA VAL A 14 -6.94 -32.70 -3.29
C VAL A 14 -5.44 -33.01 -3.15
N THR A 15 -4.92 -33.88 -4.01
CA THR A 15 -3.48 -34.06 -4.13
C THR A 15 -2.88 -32.72 -4.50
N GLY A 16 -1.73 -32.31 -3.91
CA GLY A 16 -1.11 -30.99 -4.11
C GLY A 16 -0.89 -30.61 -5.57
N VAL A 17 -0.94 -31.57 -6.50
CA VAL A 17 -0.86 -31.39 -7.94
C VAL A 17 -2.09 -30.68 -8.52
N GLN A 18 -3.29 -30.89 -8.01
CA GLN A 18 -4.51 -30.20 -8.49
C GLN A 18 -4.55 -28.72 -8.06
N THR A 19 -3.93 -28.38 -6.94
CA THR A 19 -3.85 -27.01 -6.44
C THR A 19 -2.90 -26.15 -7.29
N CYS A 20 -1.97 -26.72 -8.03
CA CYS A 20 -1.02 -25.98 -8.88
C CYS A 20 -1.69 -25.34 -10.12
N ALA A 21 -2.74 -25.92 -10.65
CA ALA A 21 -3.45 -25.42 -11.83
C ALA A 21 -4.20 -24.10 -11.56
N LEU A 22 -4.76 -23.92 -10.37
CA LEU A 22 -5.54 -22.74 -10.02
C LEU A 22 -4.73 -21.42 -10.03
N PRO A 23 -3.56 -21.33 -9.38
CA PRO A 23 -2.71 -20.13 -9.44
C PRO A 23 -2.27 -19.81 -10.87
N ILE A 24 -1.85 -20.82 -11.65
CA ILE A 24 -1.44 -20.61 -13.03
C ILE A 24 -2.60 -20.12 -13.90
N CYS A 25 -3.81 -20.67 -13.70
CA CYS A 25 -5.00 -20.20 -14.39
C CYS A 25 -5.26 -18.73 -14.06
N GLN A 26 -5.17 -18.30 -12.80
CA GLN A 26 -5.34 -16.91 -12.40
C GLN A 26 -4.27 -15.97 -12.97
N ILE A 27 -3.02 -16.41 -13.00
CA ILE A 27 -1.91 -15.67 -13.61
C ILE A 27 -2.22 -15.39 -15.10
N ARG A 28 -2.73 -16.39 -15.82
CA ARG A 28 -3.11 -16.29 -17.23
C ARG A 28 -4.32 -15.40 -17.46
N LEU A 29 -5.39 -15.60 -16.68
CA LEU A 29 -6.64 -14.82 -16.80
C LEU A 29 -6.42 -13.32 -16.50
N ARG A 30 -5.56 -13.02 -15.54
CA ARG A 30 -5.28 -11.64 -15.14
C ARG A 30 -4.10 -11.01 -15.90
N ASP A 31 -3.48 -11.74 -16.80
CA ASP A 31 -2.28 -11.35 -17.54
C ASP A 31 -1.14 -10.83 -16.65
N LEU A 32 -0.96 -11.50 -15.49
CA LEU A 32 0.10 -11.14 -14.56
C LEU A 32 1.46 -11.49 -15.19
N GLY A 33 2.39 -10.56 -15.17
CA GLY A 33 3.72 -10.74 -15.72
C GLY A 33 4.81 -10.16 -14.82
N GLY A 34 6.04 -10.60 -15.04
CA GLY A 34 7.21 -10.26 -14.23
C GLY A 34 7.60 -11.44 -13.35
N ILE A 35 8.08 -11.16 -12.15
CA ILE A 35 8.44 -12.17 -11.15
C ILE A 35 7.22 -12.43 -10.28
N ILE A 36 6.82 -13.70 -10.20
CA ILE A 36 5.67 -14.16 -9.42
C ILE A 36 6.17 -15.21 -8.45
N VAL A 37 5.85 -15.08 -7.19
CA VAL A 37 6.21 -16.03 -6.14
C VAL A 37 4.95 -16.78 -5.71
N LEU A 38 4.98 -18.09 -5.82
CA LEU A 38 3.95 -18.99 -5.31
C LEU A 38 4.43 -19.58 -3.99
N ASP A 39 3.61 -19.41 -2.95
CA ASP A 39 3.87 -19.96 -1.64
C ASP A 39 2.99 -21.22 -1.45
N PHE A 40 3.65 -22.37 -1.52
CA PHE A 40 3.04 -23.68 -1.29
C PHE A 40 3.28 -24.11 0.16
N ILE A 41 2.51 -25.09 0.60
CA ILE A 41 2.72 -25.73 1.91
C ILE A 41 4.13 -26.34 1.94
N ASP A 42 4.81 -26.21 3.06
CA ASP A 42 6.13 -26.81 3.28
C ASP A 42 6.08 -28.34 3.06
N MET A 43 7.06 -28.83 2.31
CA MET A 43 7.18 -30.22 1.95
C MET A 43 8.56 -30.74 2.37
N GLU A 44 8.59 -31.66 3.32
CA GLU A 44 9.84 -32.28 3.80
C GLU A 44 10.52 -33.12 2.72
N GLU A 45 9.72 -33.90 1.96
CA GLU A 45 10.24 -34.81 0.95
C GLU A 45 10.59 -34.11 -0.37
N LYS A 46 11.81 -34.24 -0.83
CA LYS A 46 12.27 -33.75 -2.14
C LYS A 46 11.43 -34.26 -3.30
N LYS A 47 10.95 -35.51 -3.24
CA LYS A 47 10.09 -36.11 -4.28
C LYS A 47 8.78 -35.32 -4.44
N ASN A 48 8.17 -34.86 -3.35
CA ASN A 48 6.93 -34.10 -3.39
C ASN A 48 7.18 -32.69 -3.96
N ARG A 49 8.26 -32.04 -3.57
CA ARG A 49 8.68 -30.75 -4.14
C ARG A 49 8.89 -30.85 -5.67
N GLN A 50 9.56 -31.90 -6.14
CA GLN A 50 9.75 -32.14 -7.57
C GLN A 50 8.43 -32.39 -8.31
N LYS A 51 7.50 -33.17 -7.74
CA LYS A 51 6.16 -33.37 -8.34
C LYS A 51 5.40 -32.07 -8.51
N VAL A 52 5.42 -31.22 -7.47
CA VAL A 52 4.77 -29.90 -7.53
C VAL A 52 5.42 -29.01 -8.59
N LEU A 53 6.73 -28.95 -8.65
CA LEU A 53 7.44 -28.18 -9.69
C LEU A 53 7.08 -28.67 -11.09
N GLN A 54 7.12 -29.99 -11.33
CA GLN A 54 6.75 -30.59 -12.62
C GLN A 54 5.30 -30.27 -13.01
N ALA A 55 4.38 -30.29 -12.04
CA ALA A 55 2.99 -29.91 -12.28
C ALA A 55 2.85 -28.44 -12.66
N VAL A 56 3.56 -27.54 -11.98
CA VAL A 56 3.61 -26.12 -12.31
C VAL A 56 4.18 -25.89 -13.70
N GLU A 57 5.29 -26.54 -14.04
CA GLU A 57 5.92 -26.46 -15.37
C GLU A 57 4.99 -26.99 -16.48
N ALA A 58 4.27 -28.08 -16.22
CA ALA A 58 3.32 -28.66 -17.16
C ALA A 58 2.16 -27.68 -17.45
N GLU A 59 1.66 -26.99 -16.42
CA GLU A 59 0.61 -25.97 -16.59
C GLU A 59 1.15 -24.70 -17.27
N LEU A 60 2.38 -24.28 -16.97
CA LEU A 60 3.02 -23.14 -17.63
C LEU A 60 3.26 -23.36 -19.13
N LYS A 61 3.53 -24.60 -19.55
CA LYS A 61 3.66 -24.95 -20.99
C LYS A 61 2.39 -24.68 -21.80
N LYS A 62 1.23 -24.64 -21.15
CA LYS A 62 -0.05 -24.30 -21.79
C LYS A 62 -0.25 -22.79 -21.95
N ASP A 63 0.62 -21.97 -21.40
CA ASP A 63 0.56 -20.52 -21.51
C ASP A 63 1.14 -20.05 -22.86
N ARG A 64 0.48 -19.06 -23.46
CA ARG A 64 0.96 -18.41 -24.69
C ARG A 64 2.14 -17.46 -24.42
N SER A 65 2.23 -16.92 -23.22
CA SER A 65 3.31 -16.02 -22.83
C SER A 65 4.53 -16.81 -22.37
N PRO A 66 5.75 -16.49 -22.83
CA PRO A 66 6.96 -17.14 -22.37
C PRO A 66 7.08 -17.05 -20.85
N SER A 67 7.10 -18.20 -20.22
CA SER A 67 7.16 -18.34 -18.76
C SER A 67 8.09 -19.46 -18.36
N LYS A 68 8.78 -19.30 -17.23
CA LYS A 68 9.73 -20.28 -16.70
C LYS A 68 9.56 -20.35 -15.19
N ALA A 69 9.45 -21.56 -14.66
CA ALA A 69 9.52 -21.81 -13.22
C ALA A 69 10.98 -22.02 -12.82
N LEU A 70 11.38 -21.48 -11.71
CA LEU A 70 12.65 -21.73 -11.05
C LEU A 70 12.45 -22.74 -9.93
N GLN A 71 13.55 -23.27 -9.43
CA GLN A 71 13.58 -24.33 -8.44
C GLN A 71 12.78 -23.99 -7.18
N VAL A 72 12.13 -24.99 -6.61
CA VAL A 72 11.42 -24.87 -5.32
C VAL A 72 12.44 -24.68 -4.20
N SER A 73 12.23 -23.68 -3.34
CA SER A 73 13.01 -23.52 -2.11
C SER A 73 12.63 -24.60 -1.08
N ASP A 74 13.46 -24.77 -0.06
CA ASP A 74 13.16 -25.68 1.05
C ASP A 74 11.87 -25.29 1.81
N PHE A 75 11.48 -24.04 1.74
CA PHE A 75 10.25 -23.47 2.31
C PHE A 75 9.03 -23.56 1.39
N GLY A 76 9.06 -24.34 0.33
CA GLY A 76 7.91 -24.50 -0.59
C GLY A 76 7.69 -23.35 -1.57
N LEU A 77 8.57 -22.36 -1.65
CA LEU A 77 8.42 -21.24 -2.56
C LEU A 77 8.84 -21.59 -3.98
N ILE A 78 7.96 -21.33 -4.96
CA ILE A 78 8.28 -21.45 -6.41
C ILE A 78 8.27 -20.05 -7.00
N ILE A 79 9.39 -19.71 -7.66
CA ILE A 79 9.52 -18.44 -8.38
C ILE A 79 9.23 -18.70 -9.86
N ILE A 80 8.28 -17.94 -10.40
CA ILE A 80 7.92 -17.97 -11.82
C ILE A 80 8.30 -16.64 -12.44
N THR A 81 8.99 -16.71 -13.58
CA THR A 81 9.19 -15.53 -14.44
C THR A 81 8.27 -15.64 -15.64
N ARG A 82 7.46 -14.62 -15.90
CA ARG A 82 6.54 -14.56 -17.04
C ARG A 82 6.71 -13.25 -17.78
N LYS A 83 6.92 -13.33 -19.10
CA LYS A 83 7.08 -12.14 -19.94
C LYS A 83 5.80 -11.31 -19.93
N ARG A 84 5.93 -10.00 -19.68
CA ARG A 84 4.81 -9.05 -19.82
C ARG A 84 4.57 -8.77 -21.29
N VAL A 85 3.48 -9.29 -21.84
CA VAL A 85 3.09 -9.11 -23.24
C VAL A 85 2.01 -8.06 -23.37
N LYS A 86 1.12 -7.97 -22.37
CA LYS A 86 0.01 -7.02 -22.29
C LYS A 86 -0.03 -6.37 -20.90
N GLN A 87 -0.85 -5.34 -20.75
CA GLN A 87 -1.17 -4.80 -19.43
C GLN A 87 -1.99 -5.82 -18.64
N SER A 88 -1.75 -5.89 -17.34
CA SER A 88 -2.54 -6.75 -16.47
C SER A 88 -3.99 -6.24 -16.39
N LEU A 89 -4.93 -7.15 -16.17
CA LEU A 89 -6.34 -6.84 -16.02
C LEU A 89 -6.58 -5.75 -14.96
N GLU A 90 -5.84 -5.81 -13.87
CA GLU A 90 -5.88 -4.80 -12.81
C GLU A 90 -5.58 -3.40 -13.35
N ARG A 91 -4.50 -3.23 -14.12
CA ARG A 91 -4.11 -1.93 -14.70
C ARG A 91 -5.11 -1.38 -15.71
N VAL A 92 -5.87 -2.26 -16.34
CA VAL A 92 -6.90 -1.87 -17.33
C VAL A 92 -8.18 -1.44 -16.61
N MET A 93 -8.50 -2.05 -15.47
CA MET A 93 -9.76 -1.86 -14.76
C MET A 93 -9.69 -0.92 -13.56
N THR A 94 -8.48 -0.51 -13.14
CA THR A 94 -8.30 0.34 -11.97
C THR A 94 -7.45 1.56 -12.27
N GLU A 95 -7.69 2.62 -11.53
CA GLU A 95 -6.87 3.83 -11.51
C GLU A 95 -6.23 3.97 -10.12
N PRO A 96 -5.10 4.70 -10.02
CA PRO A 96 -4.54 5.03 -8.71
C PRO A 96 -5.58 5.72 -7.82
N CYS A 97 -5.65 5.34 -6.57
CA CYS A 97 -6.57 5.97 -5.62
C CYS A 97 -6.27 7.48 -5.56
N PRO A 98 -7.24 8.37 -5.84
CA PRO A 98 -6.99 9.82 -5.83
C PRO A 98 -6.66 10.35 -4.44
N TYR A 99 -7.07 9.64 -3.39
CA TYR A 99 -6.82 10.05 -2.02
C TYR A 99 -5.38 9.80 -1.56
N CYS A 100 -4.80 8.63 -1.84
CA CYS A 100 -3.41 8.30 -1.48
C CYS A 100 -2.47 8.30 -2.69
N SER A 101 -2.91 8.74 -3.86
CA SER A 101 -2.13 8.74 -5.11
C SER A 101 -1.51 7.37 -5.45
N GLY A 102 -2.15 6.30 -4.98
CA GLY A 102 -1.72 4.92 -5.22
C GLY A 102 -0.66 4.38 -4.24
N THR A 103 -0.30 5.12 -3.19
CA THR A 103 0.67 4.67 -2.17
C THR A 103 0.09 3.63 -1.21
N GLY A 104 -1.24 3.59 -1.06
CA GLY A 104 -1.94 2.70 -0.12
C GLY A 104 -1.93 3.19 1.33
N THR A 105 -1.20 4.25 1.64
CA THR A 105 -1.09 4.86 2.97
C THR A 105 -1.13 6.38 2.86
N ILE A 106 -1.56 7.04 3.92
CA ILE A 106 -1.48 8.50 4.10
C ILE A 106 -0.71 8.80 5.39
N LYS A 107 -0.22 10.02 5.53
CA LYS A 107 0.46 10.45 6.75
C LYS A 107 -0.51 10.43 7.94
N SER A 108 0.02 10.08 9.11
CA SER A 108 -0.77 10.15 10.34
C SER A 108 -1.07 11.61 10.74
N THR A 109 -2.16 11.82 11.48
CA THR A 109 -2.53 13.13 12.03
C THR A 109 -1.39 13.79 12.79
N SER A 110 -0.71 13.04 13.67
CA SER A 110 0.44 13.54 14.42
C SER A 110 1.57 14.00 13.50
N THR A 111 1.90 13.23 12.46
CA THR A 111 2.95 13.60 11.50
C THR A 111 2.63 14.94 10.83
N ILE A 112 1.37 15.13 10.42
CA ILE A 112 0.93 16.39 9.78
C ILE A 112 0.99 17.55 10.77
N CYS A 113 0.60 17.36 12.02
CA CYS A 113 0.70 18.39 13.06
C CYS A 113 2.15 18.87 13.24
N TYR A 114 3.12 17.96 13.24
CA TYR A 114 4.54 18.32 13.32
C TYR A 114 5.08 18.95 12.01
N GLU A 115 4.59 18.55 10.84
CA GLU A 115 4.90 19.22 9.58
C GLU A 115 4.41 20.66 9.56
N ILE A 116 3.17 20.89 10.02
CA ILE A 116 2.61 22.25 10.19
C ILE A 116 3.51 23.09 11.10
N LEU A 117 3.91 22.53 12.25
CA LEU A 117 4.82 23.22 13.16
C LEU A 117 6.15 23.59 12.51
N SER A 118 6.73 22.65 11.76
CA SER A 118 7.99 22.88 11.05
C SER A 118 7.85 23.96 9.97
N GLU A 119 6.75 23.94 9.21
CA GLU A 119 6.53 24.90 8.12
C GLU A 119 6.24 26.30 8.68
N VAL A 120 5.40 26.40 9.71
CA VAL A 120 5.11 27.67 10.39
C VAL A 120 6.36 28.27 11.03
N LYS A 121 7.26 27.47 11.60
CA LYS A 121 8.55 27.96 12.11
C LYS A 121 9.43 28.54 11.01
N LYS A 122 9.40 28.00 9.80
CA LYS A 122 10.15 28.54 8.65
C LYS A 122 9.58 29.88 8.17
N ILE A 123 8.24 29.94 8.06
CA ILE A 123 7.51 31.12 7.59
C ILE A 123 7.50 32.24 8.65
N GLY A 124 7.53 31.88 9.93
CA GLY A 124 7.40 32.80 11.05
C GLY A 124 8.41 33.96 11.08
N VAL A 125 9.54 33.83 10.37
CA VAL A 125 10.56 34.88 10.21
C VAL A 125 10.02 36.04 9.36
N ASP A 126 9.10 35.77 8.42
CA ASP A 126 8.59 36.77 7.44
C ASP A 126 7.22 37.39 7.84
N LEU A 127 6.56 36.87 8.88
CA LEU A 127 5.23 37.29 9.31
C LEU A 127 5.24 38.54 10.20
N ASN A 128 5.84 39.62 9.75
CA ASN A 128 5.91 40.90 10.45
C ASN A 128 4.53 41.44 10.86
N GLY A 129 4.07 41.08 12.03
CA GLY A 129 2.96 41.75 12.66
C GLY A 129 1.55 41.13 12.46
N HIS A 130 1.35 40.22 11.55
CA HIS A 130 0.06 39.63 11.17
C HIS A 130 -0.34 38.42 12.05
N ARG A 131 -1.65 38.24 12.25
CA ARG A 131 -2.22 37.03 12.86
C ARG A 131 -2.13 35.88 11.86
N LEU A 132 -1.98 34.66 12.34
CA LEU A 132 -1.92 33.49 11.46
C LEU A 132 -3.29 32.79 11.42
N LEU A 133 -3.77 32.54 10.19
CA LEU A 133 -4.90 31.65 9.93
C LEU A 133 -4.36 30.35 9.35
N LEU A 134 -4.60 29.25 10.06
CA LEU A 134 -4.25 27.91 9.63
C LEU A 134 -5.53 27.18 9.19
N ARG A 135 -5.64 26.91 7.87
CA ARG A 135 -6.72 26.09 7.32
C ARG A 135 -6.23 24.65 7.20
N VAL A 136 -6.97 23.72 7.76
CA VAL A 136 -6.61 22.30 7.80
C VAL A 136 -7.85 21.43 7.67
N ASN A 137 -7.64 20.16 7.32
CA ASN A 137 -8.70 19.17 7.38
C ASN A 137 -9.32 19.10 8.80
N PRO A 138 -10.63 18.84 8.94
CA PRO A 138 -11.30 18.78 10.25
C PRO A 138 -10.69 17.80 11.25
N GLU A 139 -10.17 16.66 10.79
CA GLU A 139 -9.49 15.68 11.65
C GLU A 139 -8.21 16.25 12.25
N ILE A 140 -7.42 16.95 11.43
CA ILE A 140 -6.20 17.63 11.88
C ILE A 140 -6.54 18.77 12.84
N ALA A 141 -7.61 19.54 12.54
CA ALA A 141 -8.07 20.60 13.43
C ALA A 141 -8.50 20.07 14.80
N ARG A 142 -9.13 18.90 14.85
CA ARG A 142 -9.49 18.21 16.08
C ARG A 142 -8.26 17.72 16.83
N ALA A 143 -7.34 17.04 16.12
CA ALA A 143 -6.11 16.54 16.72
C ALA A 143 -5.29 17.66 17.36
N LEU A 144 -5.11 18.80 16.69
CA LEU A 144 -4.39 19.97 17.22
C LEU A 144 -5.05 20.54 18.49
N LYS A 145 -6.38 20.43 18.62
CA LYS A 145 -7.12 20.94 19.80
C LYS A 145 -7.15 19.96 20.96
N GLU A 146 -7.22 18.67 20.69
CA GLU A 146 -7.51 17.65 21.70
C GLU A 146 -6.28 16.78 22.04
N GLU A 147 -5.60 16.27 21.02
CA GLU A 147 -4.54 15.26 21.16
C GLU A 147 -3.14 15.89 21.19
N GLU A 148 -2.89 16.83 20.27
CA GLU A 148 -1.57 17.45 20.07
C GLU A 148 -1.55 18.93 20.56
N ARG A 149 -2.05 19.14 21.77
CA ARG A 149 -2.11 20.51 22.37
C ARG A 149 -0.72 21.14 22.58
N GLU A 150 0.31 20.32 22.72
CA GLU A 150 1.68 20.79 22.84
C GLU A 150 2.14 21.44 21.53
N VAL A 151 1.80 20.84 20.39
CA VAL A 151 2.10 21.42 19.07
C VAL A 151 1.43 22.79 18.90
N MET A 152 0.18 22.94 19.38
CA MET A 152 -0.50 24.24 19.37
C MET A 152 0.15 25.29 20.26
N ARG A 153 0.66 24.89 21.44
CA ARG A 153 1.44 25.79 22.31
C ARG A 153 2.73 26.22 21.67
N ASP A 154 3.43 25.27 21.05
CA ASP A 154 4.69 25.51 20.34
C ASP A 154 4.47 26.45 19.14
N LEU A 155 3.36 26.30 18.40
CA LEU A 155 2.98 27.21 17.33
C LEU A 155 2.76 28.64 17.82
N THR A 156 1.99 28.81 18.90
CA THR A 156 1.76 30.12 19.50
C THR A 156 3.03 30.72 20.07
N THR A 157 3.89 29.91 20.68
CA THR A 157 5.17 30.36 21.22
C THR A 157 6.15 30.77 20.12
N ALA A 158 6.25 29.97 19.07
CA ALA A 158 7.16 30.23 17.94
C ALA A 158 6.80 31.52 17.18
N LEU A 159 5.51 31.84 17.09
CA LEU A 159 5.01 33.03 16.42
C LEU A 159 4.87 34.25 17.34
N GLY A 160 4.83 34.03 18.64
CA GLY A 160 4.52 35.09 19.63
C GLY A 160 3.10 35.66 19.51
N LYS A 161 2.17 34.95 18.85
CA LYS A 161 0.83 35.39 18.50
C LYS A 161 -0.18 34.23 18.44
N ASP A 162 -1.46 34.59 18.52
CA ASP A 162 -2.55 33.64 18.44
C ASP A 162 -2.69 33.07 17.01
N VAL A 163 -2.81 31.75 16.94
CA VAL A 163 -3.08 31.01 15.70
C VAL A 163 -4.57 30.69 15.64
N THR A 164 -5.24 31.18 14.60
CA THR A 164 -6.64 30.86 14.36
C THR A 164 -6.74 29.61 13.51
N LEU A 165 -7.38 28.57 14.04
CA LEU A 165 -7.62 27.31 13.32
C LEU A 165 -8.96 27.38 12.59
N LYS A 166 -8.97 27.11 11.29
CA LYS A 166 -10.17 26.95 10.46
C LYS A 166 -10.21 25.57 9.87
N ALA A 167 -11.21 24.78 10.24
CA ALA A 167 -11.45 23.49 9.62
C ALA A 167 -12.05 23.67 8.22
N ASP A 168 -11.51 22.96 7.24
CA ASP A 168 -11.98 22.98 5.85
C ASP A 168 -12.11 21.55 5.32
N PHE A 169 -13.34 21.15 4.98
CA PHE A 169 -13.65 19.81 4.45
C PHE A 169 -13.19 19.60 3.01
N GLN A 170 -12.81 20.65 2.29
CA GLN A 170 -12.32 20.55 0.92
C GLN A 170 -10.83 20.21 0.85
N LEU A 171 -10.10 20.43 1.95
CA LEU A 171 -8.69 20.10 2.02
C LEU A 171 -8.50 18.59 2.22
N HIS A 172 -7.57 18.02 1.45
CA HIS A 172 -7.09 16.67 1.69
C HIS A 172 -6.50 16.56 3.11
N HIS A 173 -6.51 15.35 3.67
CA HIS A 173 -5.98 15.09 5.01
C HIS A 173 -4.54 15.59 5.21
N GLU A 174 -3.70 15.51 4.18
CA GLU A 174 -2.30 15.95 4.21
C GLU A 174 -2.08 17.41 3.79
N GLN A 175 -3.15 18.11 3.39
CA GLN A 175 -3.05 19.49 2.93
C GLN A 175 -3.39 20.48 4.05
N PHE A 176 -2.64 21.55 4.10
CA PHE A 176 -2.90 22.68 4.96
C PHE A 176 -2.46 23.97 4.29
N ASP A 177 -3.16 25.04 4.61
CA ASP A 177 -2.85 26.40 4.15
C ASP A 177 -2.51 27.29 5.33
N VAL A 178 -1.43 28.04 5.19
CA VAL A 178 -0.97 29.02 6.16
C VAL A 178 -1.15 30.41 5.56
N MET A 179 -2.00 31.24 6.18
CA MET A 179 -2.30 32.58 5.71
C MET A 179 -2.03 33.61 6.79
N ALA A 180 -1.44 34.75 6.42
CA ALA A 180 -1.37 35.93 7.27
C ALA A 180 -2.69 36.71 7.21
N LEU A 181 -3.22 37.13 8.38
CA LEU A 181 -4.43 37.95 8.53
C LEU A 181 -4.06 39.37 8.94
#